data_1eb912abeb3ad0864030c572dc6dc883
#
_entry.id   1eb912abeb3ad0864030c572dc6dc883
#
_cell.length_a   1.000
_cell.length_b   1.000
_cell.length_c   1.000
_cell.angle_alpha   90.00
_cell.angle_beta   90.00
_cell.angle_gamma   90.00
#
_symmetry.space_group_name_H-M   'P 1'
#
loop_
_entity.id
_entity.type
_entity.pdbx_description
1 polymer ?
#
loop_
_entity_poly.entity_id
_entity_poly.type
_entity_poly.pdbx_seq_one_letter_code
_entity_poly.pdbx_strand_id
1 'polypeptide(L)'
;MKKISFTKQFFITLSVLLLGSINALASSLVIEVPDNPEPTTETISYQCDMGTSKEYVEATYYNAGNIALVDLKWNGKRIVGSNVIAASGGKYVGGQYIWWITKNEAIFYDLINDPKEEKPSHCVEEKSTE
;
A
#
# COMPACT_ATOMS: atom_id res chain seq x y z
N MET A 1 -63.53 -25.43 -20.28
CA MET A 1 -62.70 -25.48 -19.07
C MET A 1 -61.29 -25.11 -19.39
N LYS A 2 -60.86 -23.97 -18.94
CA LYS A 2 -59.47 -23.56 -19.13
C LYS A 2 -58.63 -24.12 -17.99
N LYS A 3 -57.79 -25.07 -18.32
CA LYS A 3 -56.74 -25.50 -17.39
C LYS A 3 -55.61 -24.49 -17.41
N ILE A 4 -55.49 -23.72 -16.35
CA ILE A 4 -54.37 -22.82 -16.18
C ILE A 4 -53.19 -23.67 -15.72
N SER A 5 -52.21 -23.80 -16.58
CA SER A 5 -50.96 -24.49 -16.27
C SER A 5 -50.11 -23.61 -15.35
N PHE A 6 -50.10 -23.88 -14.07
CA PHE A 6 -49.27 -23.23 -13.08
C PHE A 6 -47.77 -23.61 -13.18
N THR A 7 -47.45 -24.52 -14.08
CA THR A 7 -46.08 -25.07 -14.18
C THR A 7 -45.08 -24.19 -14.89
N LYS A 8 -45.50 -23.13 -15.60
CA LYS A 8 -44.58 -22.24 -16.28
C LYS A 8 -44.03 -21.10 -15.44
N GLN A 9 -44.66 -20.75 -14.35
CA GLN A 9 -44.19 -19.66 -13.49
C GLN A 9 -43.20 -20.09 -12.41
N PHE A 10 -43.12 -21.39 -12.12
CA PHE A 10 -42.21 -21.90 -11.07
C PHE A 10 -40.76 -22.01 -11.52
N PHE A 11 -40.48 -22.04 -12.84
CA PHE A 11 -39.14 -22.18 -13.36
C PHE A 11 -38.39 -20.85 -13.53
N ILE A 12 -39.07 -19.70 -13.49
CA ILE A 12 -38.47 -18.39 -13.70
C ILE A 12 -37.90 -17.84 -12.39
N THR A 13 -38.41 -18.26 -11.25
CA THR A 13 -37.95 -17.78 -9.94
C THR A 13 -36.72 -18.51 -9.39
N LEU A 14 -36.38 -19.66 -9.93
CA LEU A 14 -35.22 -20.44 -9.44
C LEU A 14 -33.90 -20.06 -10.15
N SER A 15 -33.98 -19.27 -11.22
CA SER A 15 -32.79 -18.88 -12.03
C SER A 15 -32.06 -17.68 -11.48
N VAL A 16 -32.61 -16.95 -10.49
CA VAL A 16 -32.03 -15.69 -9.97
C VAL A 16 -31.16 -15.89 -8.74
N LEU A 17 -31.17 -17.10 -8.16
CA LEU A 17 -30.46 -17.40 -6.90
C LEU A 17 -29.06 -18.01 -7.08
N LEU A 18 -28.55 -18.07 -8.30
CA LEU A 18 -27.19 -18.56 -8.63
C LEU A 18 -26.23 -17.45 -9.03
N LEU A 19 -26.43 -16.23 -8.56
CA LEU A 19 -25.38 -15.25 -8.49
C LEU A 19 -24.49 -15.62 -7.30
N GLY A 20 -23.65 -16.62 -7.55
CA GLY A 20 -22.64 -17.04 -6.60
C GLY A 20 -21.80 -15.86 -6.19
N SER A 21 -21.66 -15.65 -4.90
CA SER A 21 -20.70 -14.72 -4.32
C SER A 21 -19.34 -15.05 -4.89
N ILE A 22 -18.85 -14.20 -5.78
CA ILE A 22 -17.44 -14.25 -6.20
C ILE A 22 -16.65 -13.83 -4.98
N ASN A 23 -16.20 -14.79 -4.20
CA ASN A 23 -15.24 -14.55 -3.15
C ASN A 23 -13.94 -14.14 -3.85
N ALA A 24 -13.64 -12.84 -3.88
CA ALA A 24 -12.34 -12.37 -4.28
C ALA A 24 -11.32 -12.87 -3.26
N LEU A 25 -10.56 -13.90 -3.60
CA LEU A 25 -9.45 -14.37 -2.79
C LEU A 25 -8.32 -13.34 -2.92
N ALA A 26 -8.00 -12.67 -1.81
CA ALA A 26 -6.83 -11.81 -1.76
C ALA A 26 -5.56 -12.67 -1.85
N SER A 27 -4.66 -12.32 -2.76
CA SER A 27 -3.33 -12.92 -2.83
C SER A 27 -2.42 -12.29 -1.79
N SER A 28 -1.53 -13.06 -1.20
CA SER A 28 -0.51 -12.58 -0.26
C SER A 28 0.88 -12.95 -0.75
N LEU A 29 1.84 -12.08 -0.46
CA LEU A 29 3.27 -12.35 -0.64
C LEU A 29 3.88 -12.60 0.73
N VAL A 30 4.49 -13.75 0.91
CA VAL A 30 5.17 -14.14 2.15
C VAL A 30 6.67 -14.25 1.89
N ILE A 31 7.47 -13.58 2.72
CA ILE A 31 8.93 -13.67 2.68
C ILE A 31 9.36 -14.37 3.96
N GLU A 32 9.98 -15.54 3.83
CA GLU A 32 10.56 -16.24 4.95
C GLU A 32 11.92 -15.65 5.32
N VAL A 33 12.12 -15.37 6.60
CA VAL A 33 13.39 -14.87 7.11
C VAL A 33 14.11 -16.02 7.79
N PRO A 34 15.24 -16.49 7.24
CA PRO A 34 16.02 -17.53 7.88
C PRO A 34 16.69 -17.00 9.15
N ASP A 35 16.89 -17.92 10.12
CA ASP A 35 17.72 -17.71 11.32
C ASP A 35 17.35 -16.54 12.23
N ASN A 36 16.06 -16.29 12.40
CA ASN A 36 15.57 -15.49 13.52
C ASN A 36 16.35 -14.25 14.01
N PRO A 37 16.00 -13.04 13.57
CA PRO A 37 15.30 -12.24 14.57
C PRO A 37 13.82 -12.13 14.23
N GLU A 38 13.00 -12.01 15.26
CA GLU A 38 11.57 -11.77 15.11
C GLU A 38 11.33 -10.48 14.33
N PRO A 39 10.51 -10.50 13.28
CA PRO A 39 10.23 -9.29 12.51
C PRO A 39 9.57 -8.21 13.36
N THR A 40 9.99 -6.96 13.15
CA THR A 40 9.35 -5.79 13.74
C THR A 40 8.61 -5.00 12.69
N THR A 41 7.49 -4.41 13.09
CA THR A 41 6.63 -3.61 12.20
C THR A 41 6.28 -2.31 12.89
N GLU A 42 6.45 -1.18 12.20
CA GLU A 42 6.09 0.15 12.68
C GLU A 42 5.38 0.92 11.57
N THR A 43 4.25 1.53 11.88
CA THR A 43 3.49 2.36 10.93
C THR A 43 3.54 3.81 11.37
N ILE A 44 3.96 4.68 10.48
CA ILE A 44 4.05 6.12 10.68
C ILE A 44 3.28 6.83 9.58
N SER A 45 2.45 7.80 9.95
CA SER A 45 1.74 8.66 9.02
C SER A 45 2.53 9.95 8.80
N TYR A 46 2.68 10.32 7.54
CA TYR A 46 3.33 11.56 7.13
C TYR A 46 2.37 12.45 6.38
N GLN A 47 2.54 13.75 6.53
CA GLN A 47 1.93 14.75 5.67
C GLN A 47 2.98 15.22 4.67
N CYS A 48 2.72 15.02 3.39
CA CYS A 48 3.62 15.34 2.29
C CYS A 48 3.12 16.55 1.51
N ASP A 49 4.02 17.47 1.21
CA ASP A 49 3.75 18.58 0.31
C ASP A 49 4.08 18.13 -1.11
N MET A 50 3.05 17.86 -1.90
CA MET A 50 3.15 17.39 -3.28
C MET A 50 3.13 18.52 -4.32
N GLY A 51 3.44 19.74 -3.91
CA GLY A 51 3.43 20.93 -4.76
C GLY A 51 2.08 21.63 -4.75
N THR A 52 1.09 21.13 -5.46
CA THR A 52 -0.25 21.74 -5.55
C THR A 52 -1.19 21.34 -4.43
N SER A 53 -0.91 20.23 -3.74
CA SER A 53 -1.73 19.66 -2.68
C SER A 53 -0.87 19.03 -1.60
N LYS A 54 -1.47 18.88 -0.42
CA LYS A 54 -0.90 18.09 0.67
C LYS A 54 -1.57 16.73 0.69
N GLU A 55 -0.79 15.69 0.73
CA GLU A 55 -1.28 14.32 0.79
C GLU A 55 -0.72 13.58 2.00
N TYR A 56 -1.51 12.65 2.51
CA TYR A 56 -1.07 11.75 3.56
C TYR A 56 -0.43 10.53 2.97
N VAL A 57 0.74 10.17 3.49
CA VAL A 57 1.43 8.93 3.17
C VAL A 57 1.54 8.10 4.43
N GLU A 58 1.00 6.90 4.39
CA GLU A 58 1.18 5.90 5.45
C GLU A 58 2.37 5.02 5.09
N ALA A 59 3.38 5.04 5.93
CA ALA A 59 4.58 4.23 5.76
C ALA A 59 4.64 3.15 6.84
N THR A 60 4.64 1.89 6.43
CA THR A 60 4.84 0.76 7.32
C THR A 60 6.22 0.16 7.08
N TYR A 61 7.04 0.20 8.11
CA TYR A 61 8.41 -0.30 8.09
C TYR A 61 8.45 -1.72 8.63
N TYR A 62 9.06 -2.62 7.87
CA TYR A 62 9.26 -4.01 8.25
C TYR A 62 10.75 -4.27 8.36
N ASN A 63 11.19 -4.74 9.51
CA ASN A 63 12.59 -5.05 9.76
C ASN A 63 12.72 -6.48 10.30
N ALA A 64 13.58 -7.26 9.66
CA ALA A 64 13.87 -8.63 10.06
C ALA A 64 15.33 -8.98 9.71
N GLY A 65 16.24 -8.84 10.65
CA GLY A 65 17.67 -9.04 10.39
C GLY A 65 18.21 -8.00 9.41
N ASN A 66 18.74 -8.48 8.29
CA ASN A 66 19.24 -7.63 7.20
C ASN A 66 18.17 -7.24 6.18
N ILE A 67 16.93 -7.69 6.38
CA ILE A 67 15.80 -7.32 5.55
C ILE A 67 15.13 -6.08 6.13
N ALA A 68 15.06 -5.00 5.35
CA ALA A 68 14.35 -3.78 5.71
C ALA A 68 13.53 -3.31 4.52
N LEU A 69 12.20 -3.27 4.72
CA LEU A 69 11.24 -2.89 3.70
C LEU A 69 10.37 -1.74 4.21
N VAL A 70 9.85 -0.95 3.29
CA VAL A 70 8.80 0.02 3.55
C VAL A 70 7.61 -0.24 2.63
N ASP A 71 6.42 -0.24 3.19
CA ASP A 71 5.16 -0.29 2.46
C ASP A 71 4.54 1.11 2.52
N LEU A 72 4.50 1.80 1.39
CA LEU A 72 3.93 3.14 1.28
C LEU A 72 2.55 3.07 0.67
N LYS A 73 1.59 3.75 1.32
CA LYS A 73 0.22 3.90 0.83
C LYS A 73 -0.15 5.37 0.79
N TRP A 74 -0.61 5.84 -0.34
CA TRP A 74 -1.10 7.21 -0.51
C TRP A 74 -2.06 7.29 -1.68
N ASN A 75 -3.12 8.05 -1.55
CA ASN A 75 -4.06 8.37 -2.63
C ASN A 75 -4.44 7.17 -3.52
N GLY A 76 -4.79 6.03 -2.90
CA GLY A 76 -5.13 4.79 -3.61
C GLY A 76 -3.96 4.06 -4.27
N LYS A 77 -2.73 4.57 -4.10
CA LYS A 77 -1.50 3.95 -4.60
C LYS A 77 -0.81 3.19 -3.49
N ARG A 78 -0.06 2.18 -3.86
CA ARG A 78 0.77 1.40 -2.95
C ARG A 78 2.05 0.94 -3.62
N ILE A 79 3.16 1.07 -2.93
CA ILE A 79 4.43 0.50 -3.34
C ILE A 79 5.16 -0.10 -2.14
N VAL A 80 5.95 -1.12 -2.39
CA VAL A 80 6.89 -1.67 -1.42
C VAL A 80 8.30 -1.37 -1.89
N GLY A 81 9.08 -0.70 -1.03
CA GLY A 81 10.48 -0.38 -1.29
C GLY A 81 11.42 -1.18 -0.40
N SER A 82 12.61 -1.45 -0.91
CA SER A 82 13.70 -2.07 -0.18
C SER A 82 14.74 -1.04 0.25
N ASN A 83 15.29 -1.21 1.45
CA ASN A 83 16.38 -0.38 1.94
C ASN A 83 17.63 -0.53 1.06
N VAL A 84 18.28 0.58 0.78
CA VAL A 84 19.54 0.65 0.03
C VAL A 84 20.57 1.46 0.80
N ILE A 85 21.83 1.37 0.40
CA ILE A 85 22.92 2.13 1.04
C ILE A 85 22.67 3.63 0.86
N ALA A 86 22.80 4.38 1.96
CA ALA A 86 22.72 5.82 1.99
C ALA A 86 23.80 6.38 2.92
N ALA A 87 24.27 7.59 2.60
CA ALA A 87 25.28 8.29 3.42
C ALA A 87 24.72 8.66 4.81
N SER A 88 23.43 8.92 4.91
CA SER A 88 22.73 9.23 6.16
C SER A 88 21.25 8.86 6.05
N GLY A 89 20.60 8.65 7.19
CA GLY A 89 19.21 8.29 7.26
C GLY A 89 18.90 6.90 6.69
N GLY A 90 17.65 6.66 6.35
CA GLY A 90 17.16 5.41 5.73
C GLY A 90 16.61 5.67 4.35
N LYS A 91 17.21 5.07 3.33
CA LYS A 91 16.79 5.22 1.94
C LYS A 91 16.16 3.92 1.44
N TYR A 92 14.96 4.03 0.90
CA TYR A 92 14.20 2.92 0.32
C TYR A 92 13.89 3.21 -1.14
N VAL A 93 13.99 2.19 -1.97
CA VAL A 93 13.69 2.30 -3.41
C VAL A 93 12.70 1.22 -3.79
N GLY A 94 11.65 1.60 -4.49
CA GLY A 94 10.64 0.69 -5.01
C GLY A 94 9.91 1.30 -6.20
N GLY A 95 9.76 0.52 -7.29
CA GLY A 95 9.18 1.03 -8.51
C GLY A 95 9.94 2.27 -9.02
N GLN A 96 9.19 3.35 -9.26
CA GLN A 96 9.73 4.64 -9.70
C GLN A 96 10.05 5.60 -8.55
N TYR A 97 9.91 5.15 -7.30
CA TYR A 97 9.95 6.03 -6.14
C TYR A 97 11.19 5.81 -5.28
N ILE A 98 11.65 6.90 -4.67
CA ILE A 98 12.62 6.90 -3.58
C ILE A 98 11.94 7.49 -2.35
N TRP A 99 12.04 6.80 -1.23
CA TRP A 99 11.59 7.25 0.08
C TRP A 99 12.79 7.34 1.00
N TRP A 100 13.18 8.55 1.35
CA TRP A 100 14.38 8.81 2.15
C TRP A 100 14.02 9.46 3.46
N ILE A 101 14.19 8.74 4.57
CA ILE A 101 13.86 9.22 5.91
C ILE A 101 15.07 9.76 6.64
N THR A 102 14.89 10.90 7.31
CA THR A 102 15.85 11.52 8.21
C THR A 102 15.11 12.03 9.44
N LYS A 103 15.40 11.49 10.63
CA LYS A 103 14.69 11.83 11.86
C LYS A 103 13.16 11.71 11.69
N ASN A 104 12.43 12.83 11.80
CA ASN A 104 10.97 12.90 11.71
C ASN A 104 10.46 13.38 10.34
N GLU A 105 11.33 13.39 9.35
CA GLU A 105 11.02 13.84 8.01
C GLU A 105 11.34 12.77 6.99
N ALA A 106 10.67 12.86 5.86
CA ALA A 106 10.97 12.02 4.69
C ALA A 106 10.98 12.89 3.43
N ILE A 107 11.81 12.51 2.48
CA ILE A 107 11.85 13.10 1.16
C ILE A 107 11.37 12.04 0.18
N PHE A 108 10.37 12.37 -0.61
CA PHE A 108 9.71 11.48 -1.53
C PHE A 108 9.95 11.92 -2.97
N TYR A 109 10.60 11.06 -3.76
CA TYR A 109 10.93 11.32 -5.16
C TYR A 109 10.11 10.42 -6.07
N ASP A 110 9.67 10.97 -7.19
CA ASP A 110 9.06 10.26 -8.32
C ASP A 110 9.98 10.39 -9.53
N LEU A 111 10.76 9.36 -9.82
CA LEU A 111 11.80 9.40 -10.83
C LEU A 111 11.29 9.41 -12.28
N ILE A 112 10.02 9.08 -12.51
CA ILE A 112 9.42 9.21 -13.85
C ILE A 112 9.05 10.66 -14.11
N ASN A 113 8.40 11.32 -13.15
CA ASN A 113 7.98 12.71 -13.29
C ASN A 113 9.09 13.72 -12.97
N ASP A 114 10.08 13.31 -12.21
CA ASP A 114 11.21 14.13 -11.79
C ASP A 114 12.53 13.32 -11.87
N PRO A 115 12.99 12.97 -13.08
CA PRO A 115 14.16 12.11 -13.25
C PRO A 115 15.48 12.72 -12.74
N LYS A 116 15.55 14.04 -12.59
CA LYS A 116 16.72 14.74 -12.08
C LYS A 116 16.71 14.98 -10.57
N GLU A 117 15.66 14.52 -9.88
CA GLU A 117 15.51 14.68 -8.44
C GLU A 117 15.56 16.17 -7.98
N GLU A 118 14.99 17.07 -8.78
CA GLU A 118 15.01 18.51 -8.53
C GLU A 118 13.79 19.00 -7.77
N LYS A 119 12.69 18.23 -7.78
CA LYS A 119 11.40 18.60 -7.19
C LYS A 119 10.86 17.52 -6.26
N PRO A 120 11.58 17.15 -5.20
CA PRO A 120 11.09 16.18 -4.26
C PRO A 120 9.90 16.71 -3.46
N SER A 121 9.07 15.81 -2.97
CA SER A 121 8.03 16.12 -2.00
C SER A 121 8.61 15.99 -0.59
N HIS A 122 8.38 17.00 0.24
CA HIS A 122 8.80 17.00 1.63
C HIS A 122 7.65 16.47 2.50
N CYS A 123 7.96 15.49 3.33
CA CYS A 123 7.02 14.82 4.20
C CYS A 123 7.44 15.01 5.66
N VAL A 124 6.49 15.36 6.51
CA VAL A 124 6.69 15.53 7.94
C VAL A 124 5.84 14.50 8.68
N GLU A 125 6.43 13.85 9.66
CA GLU A 125 5.73 12.91 10.52
C GLU A 125 4.58 13.62 11.23
N GLU A 126 3.40 13.01 11.15
CA GLU A 126 2.22 13.51 11.84
C GLU A 126 2.32 13.18 13.32
N LYS A 127 2.34 14.20 14.17
CA LYS A 127 2.34 13.99 15.61
C LYS A 127 0.93 13.58 16.04
N SER A 128 0.82 12.41 16.68
CA SER A 128 -0.40 12.05 17.38
C SER A 128 -0.63 13.09 18.48
N THR A 129 -1.71 13.83 18.38
CA THR A 129 -2.19 14.63 19.50
C THR A 129 -2.77 13.67 20.53
N GLU A 130 -1.99 13.40 21.61
CA GLU A 130 -2.55 12.83 22.82
C GLU A 130 -3.43 13.85 23.54
#